data_7f473ff6f27bf46c3170391bb003b0b9
#
_entry.id   7f473ff6f27bf46c3170391bb003b0b9
#
_cell.length_a   1.000
_cell.length_b   1.000
_cell.length_c   1.000
_cell.angle_alpha   90.00
_cell.angle_beta   90.00
_cell.angle_gamma   90.00
#
_symmetry.space_group_name_H-M   'P 1'
#
loop_
_entity.id
_entity.type
_entity.pdbx_description
1 polymer ?
#
loop_
_entity_poly.entity_id
_entity_poly.type
_entity_poly.pdbx_seq_one_letter_code
_entity_poly.pdbx_strand_id
1 'polypeptide(L)'
;MTDSSATVSVLPPTTFIAPTVRRRLATMAYEGVILFGIVFIAGYLFSTLTQQRNGLTHHNLLAAWIGFVVGAYFVWFWTHGGQTLPMKTWRLRVVDTEGAPLSAVRAIARYVLAWLWFLPPLALHPLLGLKLPQTLMIAGVWFVIWAASGLFGTQRQFLHDRLAGTRIITATR
;
A
#
# COMPACT_ATOMS: atom_id res chain seq x y z
N MET A 1 7.39 -36.46 47.49
CA MET A 1 6.57 -36.32 46.27
C MET A 1 6.15 -34.86 46.19
N THR A 2 6.96 -34.06 45.52
CA THR A 2 6.73 -32.63 45.30
C THR A 2 6.27 -32.48 43.85
N ASP A 3 4.97 -32.21 43.74
CA ASP A 3 4.30 -31.98 42.48
C ASP A 3 4.72 -30.58 41.96
N SER A 4 5.63 -30.54 41.01
CA SER A 4 6.07 -29.31 40.34
C SER A 4 5.20 -29.10 39.11
N SER A 5 3.97 -28.58 39.34
CA SER A 5 3.14 -28.09 38.28
C SER A 5 3.79 -26.80 37.71
N ALA A 6 4.58 -27.02 36.65
CA ALA A 6 5.12 -25.95 35.83
C ALA A 6 3.93 -25.13 35.24
N THR A 7 3.65 -23.99 35.82
CA THR A 7 2.71 -23.03 35.29
C THR A 7 3.22 -22.59 33.94
N VAL A 8 2.64 -23.15 32.86
CA VAL A 8 2.87 -22.66 31.49
C VAL A 8 2.37 -21.23 31.48
N SER A 9 3.29 -20.29 31.53
CA SER A 9 3.02 -18.87 31.33
C SER A 9 2.51 -18.68 29.91
N VAL A 10 1.19 -18.68 29.76
CA VAL A 10 0.54 -18.29 28.51
C VAL A 10 0.84 -16.81 28.29
N LEU A 11 1.80 -16.52 27.42
CA LEU A 11 2.07 -15.13 27.03
C LEU A 11 0.76 -14.52 26.50
N PRO A 12 0.37 -13.33 26.98
CA PRO A 12 -0.83 -12.70 26.49
C PRO A 12 -0.76 -12.51 24.99
N PRO A 13 -1.88 -12.66 24.25
CA PRO A 13 -1.90 -12.46 22.81
C PRO A 13 -1.33 -11.09 22.53
N THR A 14 -0.30 -11.03 21.68
CA THR A 14 0.38 -9.79 21.30
C THR A 14 -0.66 -8.79 20.80
N THR A 15 -0.98 -7.80 21.64
CA THR A 15 -1.91 -6.74 21.30
C THR A 15 -1.26 -5.84 20.26
N PHE A 16 -1.58 -6.07 18.99
CA PHE A 16 -1.07 -5.25 17.90
C PHE A 16 -1.67 -3.84 17.98
N ILE A 17 -0.84 -2.86 18.26
CA ILE A 17 -1.27 -1.47 18.30
C ILE A 17 -1.45 -0.95 16.88
N ALA A 18 -2.72 -0.72 16.50
CA ALA A 18 -3.03 -0.12 15.21
C ALA A 18 -2.55 1.34 15.16
N PRO A 19 -1.80 1.75 14.14
CA PRO A 19 -1.37 3.13 14.00
C PRO A 19 -2.56 4.05 13.68
N THR A 20 -2.46 5.31 14.07
CA THR A 20 -3.47 6.32 13.76
C THR A 20 -3.56 6.55 12.25
N VAL A 21 -4.75 6.93 11.76
CA VAL A 21 -4.97 7.25 10.33
C VAL A 21 -4.03 8.36 9.87
N ARG A 22 -3.78 9.38 10.72
CA ARG A 22 -2.82 10.46 10.42
C ARG A 22 -1.43 9.94 10.10
N ARG A 23 -0.90 9.00 10.88
CA ARG A 23 0.42 8.39 10.63
C ARG A 23 0.47 7.60 9.33
N ARG A 24 -0.62 6.92 8.98
CA ARG A 24 -0.73 6.18 7.72
C ARG A 24 -0.76 7.12 6.52
N LEU A 25 -1.57 8.19 6.57
CA LEU A 25 -1.64 9.18 5.51
C LEU A 25 -0.31 9.93 5.34
N ALA A 26 0.36 10.28 6.45
CA ALA A 26 1.70 10.86 6.39
C ALA A 26 2.70 9.91 5.73
N THR A 27 2.67 8.61 6.08
CA THR A 27 3.51 7.60 5.43
C THR A 27 3.21 7.50 3.94
N MET A 28 1.93 7.52 3.53
CA MET A 28 1.53 7.51 2.12
C MET A 28 2.02 8.75 1.37
N ALA A 29 1.96 9.93 1.99
CA ALA A 29 2.48 11.17 1.39
C ALA A 29 4.01 11.07 1.16
N TYR A 30 4.76 10.58 2.14
CA TYR A 30 6.21 10.32 1.99
C TYR A 30 6.50 9.24 0.95
N GLU A 31 5.67 8.19 0.89
CA GLU A 31 5.76 7.17 -0.14
C GLU A 31 5.59 7.78 -1.53
N GLY A 32 4.63 8.70 -1.68
CA GLY A 32 4.42 9.44 -2.94
C GLY A 32 5.66 10.19 -3.41
N VAL A 33 6.42 10.79 -2.50
CA VAL A 33 7.70 11.48 -2.84
C VAL A 33 8.74 10.48 -3.35
N ILE A 34 8.89 9.32 -2.70
CA ILE A 34 9.82 8.27 -3.14
C ILE A 34 9.38 7.68 -4.47
N LEU A 35 8.08 7.38 -4.61
CA LEU A 35 7.51 6.85 -5.83
C LEU A 35 7.65 7.82 -7.00
N PHE A 36 7.56 9.12 -6.77
CA PHE A 36 7.83 10.12 -7.81
C PHE A 36 9.24 9.93 -8.40
N GLY A 37 10.26 9.77 -7.55
CA GLY A 37 11.63 9.51 -8.02
C GLY A 37 11.76 8.17 -8.77
N ILE A 38 11.14 7.11 -8.25
CA ILE A 38 11.15 5.78 -8.88
C ILE A 38 10.48 5.84 -10.26
N VAL A 39 9.31 6.45 -10.36
CA VAL A 39 8.53 6.59 -11.60
C VAL A 39 9.29 7.44 -12.61
N PHE A 40 9.91 8.54 -12.15
CA PHE A 40 10.72 9.40 -13.01
C PHE A 40 11.90 8.62 -13.62
N ILE A 41 12.67 7.91 -12.81
CA ILE A 41 13.80 7.10 -13.28
C ILE A 41 13.32 5.98 -14.19
N ALA A 42 12.27 5.24 -13.80
CA ALA A 42 11.72 4.16 -14.60
C ALA A 42 11.19 4.64 -15.95
N GLY A 43 10.50 5.78 -15.98
CA GLY A 43 10.01 6.42 -17.21
C GLY A 43 11.14 6.91 -18.10
N TYR A 44 12.17 7.51 -17.52
CA TYR A 44 13.36 7.95 -18.24
C TYR A 44 14.09 6.75 -18.89
N LEU A 45 14.33 5.69 -18.14
CA LEU A 45 14.96 4.47 -18.67
C LEU A 45 14.14 3.85 -19.79
N PHE A 46 12.84 3.74 -19.61
CA PHE A 46 11.94 3.22 -20.65
C PHE A 46 12.03 4.05 -21.93
N SER A 47 11.91 5.38 -21.81
CA SER A 47 11.96 6.29 -22.96
C SER A 47 13.30 6.22 -23.70
N THR A 48 14.40 6.11 -22.93
CA THR A 48 15.75 6.01 -23.50
C THR A 48 15.96 4.67 -24.23
N LEU A 49 15.55 3.55 -23.62
CA LEU A 49 15.71 2.21 -24.20
C LEU A 49 14.82 1.99 -25.41
N THR A 50 13.61 2.57 -25.43
CA THR A 50 12.66 2.45 -26.55
C THR A 50 12.83 3.57 -27.58
N GLN A 51 13.77 4.49 -27.36
CA GLN A 51 14.03 5.67 -28.21
C GLN A 51 12.76 6.49 -28.49
N GLN A 52 11.86 6.55 -27.52
CA GLN A 52 10.62 7.31 -27.66
C GLN A 52 10.89 8.81 -27.58
N ARG A 53 10.61 9.51 -28.68
CA ARG A 53 10.63 10.98 -28.73
C ARG A 53 9.31 11.61 -28.27
N ASN A 54 8.20 10.86 -28.30
CA ASN A 54 6.86 11.30 -27.92
C ASN A 54 6.29 10.33 -26.89
N GLY A 55 5.88 10.82 -25.71
CA GLY A 55 5.26 10.01 -24.66
C GLY A 55 3.89 9.38 -25.01
N LEU A 56 3.39 9.64 -26.22
CA LEU A 56 2.10 9.10 -26.71
C LEU A 56 2.23 7.76 -27.42
N THR A 57 3.41 7.46 -27.99
CA THR A 57 3.67 6.17 -28.64
C THR A 57 3.94 5.12 -27.54
N HIS A 58 3.22 4.02 -27.47
CA HIS A 58 3.37 2.97 -26.45
C HIS A 58 3.01 3.37 -24.99
N HIS A 59 2.10 4.31 -24.79
CA HIS A 59 1.67 4.73 -23.46
C HIS A 59 1.17 3.56 -22.57
N ASN A 60 0.50 2.57 -23.15
CA ASN A 60 0.06 1.38 -22.40
C ASN A 60 1.24 0.52 -21.92
N LEU A 61 2.29 0.39 -22.74
CA LEU A 61 3.49 -0.36 -22.37
C LEU A 61 4.28 0.39 -21.28
N LEU A 62 4.38 1.71 -21.39
CA LEU A 62 4.96 2.55 -20.36
C LEU A 62 4.19 2.44 -19.03
N ALA A 63 2.86 2.49 -19.07
CA ALA A 63 2.02 2.34 -17.88
C ALA A 63 2.20 0.95 -17.24
N ALA A 64 2.23 -0.11 -18.03
CA ALA A 64 2.49 -1.47 -17.55
C ALA A 64 3.90 -1.59 -16.92
N TRP A 65 4.91 -1.02 -17.56
CA TRP A 65 6.28 -0.97 -17.04
C TRP A 65 6.37 -0.25 -15.69
N ILE A 66 5.79 0.94 -15.59
CA ILE A 66 5.75 1.71 -14.34
C ILE A 66 5.01 0.93 -13.25
N GLY A 67 3.85 0.34 -13.59
CA GLY A 67 3.10 -0.50 -12.67
C GLY A 67 3.91 -1.69 -12.17
N PHE A 68 4.68 -2.33 -13.05
CA PHE A 68 5.57 -3.43 -12.69
C PHE A 68 6.69 -2.97 -11.74
N VAL A 69 7.38 -1.86 -12.05
CA VAL A 69 8.49 -1.34 -11.23
C VAL A 69 7.99 -0.94 -9.84
N VAL A 70 6.86 -0.23 -9.76
CA VAL A 70 6.24 0.15 -8.49
C VAL A 70 5.77 -1.08 -7.70
N GLY A 71 5.20 -2.06 -8.40
CA GLY A 71 4.81 -3.34 -7.79
C GLY A 71 6.00 -4.10 -7.22
N ALA A 72 7.08 -4.21 -7.98
CA ALA A 72 8.32 -4.85 -7.54
C ALA A 72 8.90 -4.16 -6.30
N TYR A 73 8.91 -2.82 -6.26
CA TYR A 73 9.31 -2.04 -5.10
C TYR A 73 8.49 -2.42 -3.85
N PHE A 74 7.16 -2.36 -3.92
CA PHE A 74 6.32 -2.66 -2.76
C PHE A 74 6.42 -4.12 -2.33
N VAL A 75 6.32 -5.05 -3.27
CA VAL A 75 6.38 -6.49 -2.97
C VAL A 75 7.72 -6.84 -2.33
N TRP A 76 8.83 -6.32 -2.86
CA TRP A 76 10.14 -6.52 -2.28
C TRP A 76 10.21 -6.07 -0.82
N PHE A 77 9.85 -4.81 -0.54
CA PHE A 77 9.94 -4.25 0.80
C PHE A 77 8.98 -4.92 1.80
N TRP A 78 7.78 -5.30 1.36
CA TRP A 78 6.81 -5.95 2.23
C TRP A 78 7.18 -7.39 2.55
N THR A 79 7.83 -8.10 1.65
CA THR A 79 8.30 -9.48 1.89
C THR A 79 9.63 -9.53 2.66
N HIS A 80 10.52 -8.52 2.48
CA HIS A 80 11.85 -8.47 3.10
C HIS A 80 11.91 -7.56 4.32
N GLY A 81 10.93 -7.59 5.17
CA GLY A 81 10.94 -6.85 6.44
C GLY A 81 9.63 -6.15 6.76
N GLY A 82 8.67 -6.14 5.83
CA GLY A 82 7.34 -5.57 6.04
C GLY A 82 7.32 -4.04 6.10
N GLN A 83 8.38 -3.36 5.66
CA GLN A 83 8.52 -1.92 5.81
C GLN A 83 9.20 -1.29 4.60
N THR A 84 8.56 -0.31 3.97
CA THR A 84 9.22 0.63 3.05
C THR A 84 10.04 1.67 3.83
N LEU A 85 10.82 2.49 3.13
CA LEU A 85 11.60 3.56 3.78
C LEU A 85 10.71 4.53 4.58
N PRO A 86 9.60 5.07 4.03
CA PRO A 86 8.66 5.88 4.81
C PRO A 86 8.07 5.13 6.00
N MET A 87 7.74 3.86 5.84
CA MET A 87 7.19 3.05 6.93
C MET A 87 8.19 2.89 8.08
N LYS A 88 9.49 2.78 7.81
CA LYS A 88 10.53 2.75 8.85
C LYS A 88 10.57 4.06 9.62
N THR A 89 10.51 5.21 8.94
CA THR A 89 10.50 6.53 9.56
C THR A 89 9.31 6.71 10.51
N TRP A 90 8.13 6.25 10.10
CA TRP A 90 6.92 6.34 10.91
C TRP A 90 6.68 5.14 11.83
N ARG A 91 7.64 4.20 11.91
CA ARG A 91 7.55 2.96 12.72
C ARG A 91 6.28 2.17 12.40
N LEU A 92 6.00 1.98 11.14
CA LEU A 92 4.91 1.14 10.65
C LEU A 92 5.47 -0.14 10.06
N ARG A 93 4.73 -1.24 10.20
CA ARG A 93 5.06 -2.52 9.60
C ARG A 93 3.81 -3.18 9.05
N VAL A 94 3.93 -3.78 7.87
CA VAL A 94 2.90 -4.66 7.30
C VAL A 94 3.19 -6.08 7.76
N VAL A 95 2.15 -6.72 8.26
CA VAL A 95 2.16 -8.13 8.67
C VAL A 95 0.88 -8.80 8.20
N ASP A 96 0.81 -10.10 8.27
CA ASP A 96 -0.43 -10.82 8.05
C ASP A 96 -1.38 -10.71 9.25
N THR A 97 -2.51 -11.40 9.19
CA THR A 97 -3.51 -11.42 10.27
C THR A 97 -3.00 -12.02 11.57
N GLU A 98 -1.95 -12.82 11.53
CA GLU A 98 -1.35 -13.49 12.68
C GLU A 98 -0.12 -12.74 13.23
N GLY A 99 0.34 -11.71 12.51
CA GLY A 99 1.53 -10.93 12.86
C GLY A 99 2.82 -11.45 12.23
N ALA A 100 2.72 -12.47 11.35
CA ALA A 100 3.86 -13.02 10.64
C ALA A 100 4.27 -12.14 9.42
N PRO A 101 5.49 -12.28 8.90
CA PRO A 101 5.92 -11.62 7.67
C PRO A 101 5.01 -11.98 6.48
N LEU A 102 4.81 -11.04 5.55
CA LEU A 102 3.98 -11.28 4.37
C LEU A 102 4.63 -12.29 3.42
N SER A 103 3.81 -13.23 2.94
CA SER A 103 4.16 -14.02 1.76
C SER A 103 4.09 -13.15 0.48
N ALA A 104 4.84 -13.54 -0.56
CA ALA A 104 4.83 -12.85 -1.85
C ALA A 104 3.41 -12.73 -2.45
N VAL A 105 2.61 -13.79 -2.33
CA VAL A 105 1.23 -13.81 -2.84
C VAL A 105 0.37 -12.75 -2.15
N ARG A 106 0.43 -12.65 -0.81
CA ARG A 106 -0.32 -11.63 -0.05
C ARG A 106 0.18 -10.22 -0.35
N ALA A 107 1.49 -10.06 -0.55
CA ALA A 107 2.07 -8.77 -0.94
C ALA A 107 1.60 -8.31 -2.33
N ILE A 108 1.56 -9.22 -3.31
CA ILE A 108 1.02 -8.94 -4.65
C ILE A 108 -0.48 -8.64 -4.58
N ALA A 109 -1.26 -9.46 -3.87
CA ALA A 109 -2.69 -9.21 -3.69
C ALA A 109 -2.95 -7.84 -3.05
N ARG A 110 -2.18 -7.47 -2.02
CA ARG A 110 -2.23 -6.16 -1.40
C ARG A 110 -1.93 -5.04 -2.39
N TYR A 111 -0.89 -5.19 -3.21
CA TYR A 111 -0.53 -4.21 -4.24
C TYR A 111 -1.66 -4.03 -5.25
N VAL A 112 -2.19 -5.11 -5.79
CA VAL A 112 -3.30 -5.08 -6.74
C VAL A 112 -4.55 -4.43 -6.13
N LEU A 113 -4.92 -4.81 -4.90
CA LEU A 113 -6.06 -4.24 -4.21
C LEU A 113 -5.85 -2.76 -3.83
N ALA A 114 -4.61 -2.30 -3.64
CA ALA A 114 -4.33 -0.90 -3.40
C ALA A 114 -4.67 -0.01 -4.62
N TRP A 115 -4.70 -0.56 -5.84
CA TRP A 115 -5.16 0.17 -7.02
C TRP A 115 -6.63 0.59 -6.95
N LEU A 116 -7.44 -0.02 -6.07
CA LEU A 116 -8.81 0.42 -5.82
C LEU A 116 -8.90 1.86 -5.25
N TRP A 117 -7.80 2.44 -4.78
CA TRP A 117 -7.74 3.84 -4.42
C TRP A 117 -7.88 4.77 -5.62
N PHE A 118 -7.42 4.35 -6.79
CA PHE A 118 -7.23 5.21 -7.95
C PHE A 118 -8.08 4.77 -9.15
N LEU A 119 -8.21 3.46 -9.38
CA LEU A 119 -8.87 2.95 -10.58
C LEU A 119 -10.34 3.34 -10.71
N PRO A 120 -11.20 3.30 -9.67
CA PRO A 120 -12.62 3.61 -9.86
C PRO A 120 -12.85 5.04 -10.36
N PRO A 121 -12.30 6.12 -9.76
CA PRO A 121 -12.52 7.46 -10.27
C PRO A 121 -11.85 7.70 -11.64
N LEU A 122 -10.70 7.06 -11.91
CA LEU A 122 -10.04 7.16 -13.21
C LEU A 122 -10.83 6.45 -14.32
N ALA A 123 -11.45 5.31 -14.02
CA ALA A 123 -12.28 4.60 -14.99
C ALA A 123 -13.56 5.34 -15.32
N LEU A 124 -14.14 6.08 -14.38
CA LEU A 124 -15.33 6.90 -14.61
C LEU A 124 -15.08 8.06 -15.57
N HIS A 125 -13.85 8.56 -15.66
CA HIS A 125 -13.49 9.67 -16.56
C HIS A 125 -13.87 9.39 -18.04
N PRO A 126 -13.37 8.32 -18.69
CA PRO A 126 -13.74 8.00 -20.07
C PRO A 126 -15.16 7.44 -20.20
N LEU A 127 -15.65 6.69 -19.20
CA LEU A 127 -16.98 6.07 -19.27
C LEU A 127 -18.12 7.09 -19.28
N LEU A 128 -17.97 8.18 -18.52
CA LEU A 128 -19.00 9.21 -18.39
C LEU A 128 -18.65 10.50 -19.16
N GLY A 129 -17.54 10.53 -19.91
CA GLY A 129 -17.10 11.72 -20.64
C GLY A 129 -16.84 12.93 -19.72
N LEU A 130 -16.36 12.69 -18.50
CA LEU A 130 -16.18 13.73 -17.49
C LEU A 130 -15.05 14.69 -17.88
N LYS A 131 -15.22 15.96 -17.50
CA LYS A 131 -14.14 16.96 -17.58
C LYS A 131 -13.18 16.77 -16.41
N LEU A 132 -11.93 17.21 -16.59
CA LEU A 132 -10.89 17.08 -15.55
C LEU A 132 -11.32 17.56 -14.15
N PRO A 133 -11.96 18.75 -13.98
CA PRO A 133 -12.41 19.19 -12.65
C PRO A 133 -13.41 18.24 -12.00
N GLN A 134 -14.33 17.65 -12.79
CA GLN A 134 -15.31 16.70 -12.28
C GLN A 134 -14.63 15.40 -11.84
N THR A 135 -13.67 14.90 -12.62
CA THR A 135 -12.88 13.72 -12.28
C THR A 135 -12.08 13.94 -10.99
N LEU A 136 -11.44 15.12 -10.84
CA LEU A 136 -10.69 15.46 -9.62
C LEU A 136 -11.60 15.57 -8.40
N MET A 137 -12.81 16.12 -8.56
CA MET A 137 -13.80 16.17 -7.47
C MET A 137 -14.24 14.76 -7.04
N ILE A 138 -14.58 13.89 -8.00
CA ILE A 138 -14.95 12.51 -7.72
C ILE A 138 -13.79 11.75 -7.07
N ALA A 139 -12.57 11.92 -7.58
CA ALA A 139 -11.38 11.31 -7.00
C ALA A 139 -11.13 11.80 -5.56
N GLY A 140 -11.33 13.09 -5.28
CA GLY A 140 -11.23 13.64 -3.93
C GLY A 140 -12.26 13.05 -2.96
N VAL A 141 -13.54 12.98 -3.38
CA VAL A 141 -14.60 12.36 -2.59
C VAL A 141 -14.29 10.87 -2.35
N TRP A 142 -13.90 10.15 -3.39
CA TRP A 142 -13.52 8.74 -3.30
C TRP A 142 -12.35 8.54 -2.32
N PHE A 143 -11.32 9.38 -2.40
CA PHE A 143 -10.18 9.34 -1.49
C PHE A 143 -10.61 9.53 -0.04
N VAL A 144 -11.50 10.50 0.22
CA VAL A 144 -12.02 10.74 1.58
C VAL A 144 -12.81 9.53 2.09
N ILE A 145 -13.71 8.94 1.26
CA ILE A 145 -14.48 7.74 1.62
C ILE A 145 -13.52 6.58 1.94
N TRP A 146 -12.51 6.38 1.10
CA TRP A 146 -11.54 5.31 1.30
C TRP A 146 -10.68 5.53 2.55
N ALA A 147 -10.21 6.76 2.80
CA ALA A 147 -9.48 7.11 4.00
C ALA A 147 -10.35 6.94 5.26
N ALA A 148 -11.62 7.32 5.18
CA ALA A 148 -12.59 7.13 6.26
C ALA A 148 -12.84 5.65 6.57
N SER A 149 -12.70 4.74 5.58
CA SER A 149 -12.81 3.30 5.82
C SER A 149 -11.84 2.79 6.90
N GLY A 150 -10.69 3.46 7.06
CA GLY A 150 -9.73 3.18 8.12
C GLY A 150 -10.14 3.63 9.52
N LEU A 151 -11.21 4.39 9.65
CA LEU A 151 -11.79 4.80 10.96
C LEU A 151 -12.78 3.76 11.48
N PHE A 152 -13.37 2.97 10.58
CA PHE A 152 -14.37 1.97 10.91
C PHE A 152 -13.73 0.61 11.20
N GLY A 153 -14.21 -0.02 12.26
CA GLY A 153 -13.78 -1.35 12.70
C GLY A 153 -12.73 -1.33 13.81
N THR A 154 -12.69 -2.41 14.57
CA THR A 154 -11.85 -2.57 15.78
C THR A 154 -10.35 -2.48 15.51
N GLN A 155 -9.93 -2.82 14.28
CA GLN A 155 -8.51 -2.86 13.90
C GLN A 155 -8.05 -1.63 13.10
N ARG A 156 -8.93 -0.68 12.78
CA ARG A 156 -8.61 0.56 12.04
C ARG A 156 -7.79 0.31 10.76
N GLN A 157 -8.07 -0.77 10.03
CA GLN A 157 -7.40 -1.10 8.78
C GLN A 157 -8.18 -0.59 7.58
N PHE A 158 -7.48 -0.17 6.52
CA PHE A 158 -8.11 0.19 5.25
C PHE A 158 -8.74 -1.03 4.58
N LEU A 159 -9.70 -0.80 3.71
CA LEU A 159 -10.45 -1.87 3.05
C LEU A 159 -9.53 -2.84 2.28
N HIS A 160 -8.56 -2.34 1.51
CA HIS A 160 -7.60 -3.16 0.77
C HIS A 160 -6.70 -4.01 1.68
N ASP A 161 -6.35 -3.51 2.89
CA ASP A 161 -5.60 -4.27 3.88
C ASP A 161 -6.41 -5.48 4.36
N ARG A 162 -7.68 -5.25 4.65
CA ARG A 162 -8.61 -6.30 5.12
C ARG A 162 -8.84 -7.35 4.04
N LEU A 163 -9.07 -6.93 2.79
CA LEU A 163 -9.28 -7.84 1.65
C LEU A 163 -8.03 -8.68 1.34
N ALA A 164 -6.83 -8.11 1.50
CA ALA A 164 -5.58 -8.83 1.31
C ALA A 164 -5.19 -9.73 2.50
N GLY A 165 -5.97 -9.75 3.58
CA GLY A 165 -5.61 -10.48 4.80
C GLY A 165 -4.33 -9.97 5.44
N THR A 166 -4.11 -8.65 5.38
CA THR A 166 -2.93 -7.97 5.91
C THR A 166 -3.32 -6.89 6.91
N ARG A 167 -2.38 -6.50 7.75
CA ARG A 167 -2.59 -5.38 8.69
C ARG A 167 -1.34 -4.53 8.83
N ILE A 168 -1.54 -3.25 9.06
CA ILE A 168 -0.47 -2.34 9.43
C ILE A 168 -0.46 -2.20 10.96
N ILE A 169 0.70 -2.45 11.54
CA ILE A 169 0.93 -2.33 12.98
C ILE A 169 2.02 -1.29 13.26
N THR A 170 2.06 -0.80 14.49
CA THR A 170 3.18 0.00 14.99
C THR A 170 4.33 -0.95 15.30
N ALA A 171 5.50 -0.75 14.67
CA ALA A 171 6.69 -1.52 14.98
C ALA A 171 7.24 -1.08 16.35
N THR A 172 7.33 -2.02 17.27
CA THR A 172 8.11 -1.85 18.52
C THR A 172 9.60 -1.99 18.21
N ARG A 173 10.43 -1.32 19.00
CA ARG A 173 11.89 -1.46 18.92
C ARG A 173 12.30 -2.85 19.35
#